data_a695146d5a1267196a464629e5634a58
#
_entry.id   a695146d5a1267196a464629e5634a58
#
_cell.length_a   1.000
_cell.length_b   1.000
_cell.length_c   1.000
_cell.angle_alpha   90.00
_cell.angle_beta   90.00
_cell.angle_gamma   90.00
#
_symmetry.space_group_name_H-M   'P 1'
#
loop_
_entity.id
_entity.type
_entity.pdbx_description
1 polymer ?
#
loop_
_entity_poly.entity_id
_entity_poly.type
_entity_poly.pdbx_seq_one_letter_code
_entity_poly.pdbx_strand_id
1 'polypeptide(L)'
;MLRIKKLDIFIAKQFGLLFMGTFFICQFVLMMQFLWRYIDDLIGKGLTMDVMAQFFWYMGLMLVPQALPLAILLSSLMTFGNLGESSELTAIKAAGISLMQAFRSLIVITIIIMFGSFYFQNNVGPKSNMKLAQLLISMKQKSPELEIPEGIFYDGIPNCNLYVQKKDLKTGKLYGIMIYRMTDSYEDAAIILADSGMLQSTAEKKHLVLSLYSGEWFENMQSSALANTAAVPYRRETFVSKKIILDFDGDFSMTDAASLSGNAKGKSLEKINHDIDSLNQLYDSIGRIYLNEANARFYGGAQRINKKDSLKEIKKGEKLNFDTLYNKLPQDKKLMAVNQAQSTVQQELSDLDFKSMSTSDADYMIRQHKIEAINKFTLALSCLIFFFIGAPLGAIIRKGGLGFPVVISVLVFIVFFILDNTGYRMSRSGMWAIWFGKGLAPAVLTPLAIFVTYKATNDSSVFNMDVYKEFFMKLLGLRQKRHYFGKEVIITDPDYQTDAEKLERINQDITLYNKEHKLVHLPNVINVFFKYEPDHEIERINAELEEVIEDLINTANKYILHDMNQYPVLSVKAHTRPFERKWLNIIAAIIFPVGTLLYLRMWRFRLRLFRDLKVISQTNTDIIHRIKEQKK
;
A
#
# COMPACT_ATOMS: atom_id res chain seq x y z
N MET A 1 -31.97 19.95 -18.91
CA MET A 1 -32.32 18.51 -19.05
C MET A 1 -31.12 17.76 -19.66
N LEU A 2 -30.58 16.78 -18.97
CA LEU A 2 -29.52 15.90 -19.49
C LEU A 2 -30.12 14.97 -20.53
N ARG A 3 -29.99 15.32 -21.81
CA ARG A 3 -30.47 14.49 -22.91
C ARG A 3 -29.49 13.32 -23.07
N ILE A 4 -29.88 12.12 -22.64
CA ILE A 4 -29.07 10.90 -22.77
C ILE A 4 -28.96 10.56 -24.27
N LYS A 5 -27.73 10.49 -24.77
CA LYS A 5 -27.44 10.16 -26.16
C LYS A 5 -27.20 8.64 -26.30
N LYS A 6 -27.39 8.10 -27.51
CA LYS A 6 -27.10 6.69 -27.79
C LYS A 6 -25.65 6.29 -27.44
N LEU A 7 -24.72 7.21 -27.63
CA LEU A 7 -23.29 7.03 -27.26
C LEU A 7 -23.13 6.85 -25.74
N ASP A 8 -23.85 7.63 -24.93
CA ASP A 8 -23.80 7.52 -23.45
C ASP A 8 -24.24 6.13 -22.98
N ILE A 9 -25.32 5.61 -23.58
CA ILE A 9 -25.84 4.26 -23.28
C ILE A 9 -24.85 3.18 -23.74
N PHE A 10 -24.23 3.34 -24.88
CA PHE A 10 -23.25 2.41 -25.42
C PHE A 10 -22.04 2.26 -24.49
N ILE A 11 -21.39 3.38 -24.12
CA ILE A 11 -20.25 3.40 -23.20
C ILE A 11 -20.66 2.88 -21.82
N ALA A 12 -21.83 3.30 -21.30
CA ALA A 12 -22.33 2.85 -20.02
C ALA A 12 -22.59 1.34 -19.97
N LYS A 13 -23.10 0.74 -21.07
CA LYS A 13 -23.34 -0.71 -21.17
C LYS A 13 -22.03 -1.49 -21.16
N GLN A 14 -21.03 -1.06 -21.93
CA GLN A 14 -19.70 -1.69 -21.92
C GLN A 14 -19.05 -1.63 -20.54
N PHE A 15 -19.05 -0.41 -19.93
CA PHE A 15 -18.53 -0.24 -18.59
C PHE A 15 -19.26 -1.09 -17.56
N GLY A 16 -20.60 -1.11 -17.57
CA GLY A 16 -21.39 -1.84 -16.59
C GLY A 16 -21.11 -3.34 -16.60
N LEU A 17 -20.96 -3.94 -17.79
CA LEU A 17 -20.63 -5.35 -17.93
C LEU A 17 -19.23 -5.66 -17.41
N LEU A 18 -18.24 -4.85 -17.79
CA LEU A 18 -16.88 -4.98 -17.28
C LEU A 18 -16.79 -4.70 -15.78
N PHE A 19 -17.51 -3.70 -15.27
CA PHE A 19 -17.55 -3.37 -13.85
C PHE A 19 -18.08 -4.51 -13.00
N MET A 20 -19.16 -5.16 -13.40
CA MET A 20 -19.68 -6.32 -12.68
C MET A 20 -18.65 -7.45 -12.61
N GLY A 21 -18.05 -7.81 -13.76
CA GLY A 21 -17.02 -8.85 -13.79
C GLY A 21 -15.79 -8.50 -12.94
N THR A 22 -15.24 -7.29 -13.10
CA THR A 22 -14.07 -6.84 -12.35
C THR A 22 -14.36 -6.69 -10.87
N PHE A 23 -15.57 -6.26 -10.49
CA PHE A 23 -15.98 -6.16 -9.09
C PHE A 23 -15.95 -7.52 -8.40
N PHE A 24 -16.55 -8.54 -9.00
CA PHE A 24 -16.53 -9.89 -8.41
C PHE A 24 -15.10 -10.46 -8.32
N ILE A 25 -14.26 -10.22 -9.34
CA ILE A 25 -12.87 -10.66 -9.31
C ILE A 25 -12.11 -9.95 -8.18
N CYS A 26 -12.21 -8.62 -8.09
CA CYS A 26 -11.56 -7.84 -7.03
C CYS A 26 -12.06 -8.24 -5.64
N GLN A 27 -13.36 -8.42 -5.50
CA GLN A 27 -14.00 -8.88 -4.27
C GLN A 27 -13.46 -10.25 -3.84
N PHE A 28 -13.39 -11.20 -4.77
CA PHE A 28 -12.85 -12.53 -4.51
C PHE A 28 -11.38 -12.50 -4.08
N VAL A 29 -10.54 -11.71 -4.77
CA VAL A 29 -9.12 -11.56 -4.42
C VAL A 29 -8.95 -10.98 -3.01
N LEU A 30 -9.71 -9.93 -2.66
CA LEU A 30 -9.68 -9.34 -1.32
C LEU A 30 -10.21 -10.33 -0.26
N MET A 31 -11.25 -11.10 -0.58
CA MET A 31 -11.74 -12.15 0.31
C MET A 31 -10.69 -13.24 0.56
N MET A 32 -9.98 -13.68 -0.46
CA MET A 32 -8.89 -14.66 -0.32
C MET A 32 -7.74 -14.11 0.51
N GLN A 33 -7.36 -12.84 0.31
CA GLN A 33 -6.34 -12.18 1.13
C GLN A 33 -6.75 -12.11 2.61
N PHE A 34 -8.03 -11.81 2.88
CA PHE A 34 -8.55 -11.77 4.24
C PHE A 34 -8.64 -13.17 4.86
N LEU A 35 -9.12 -14.16 4.10
CA LEU A 35 -9.22 -15.55 4.53
C LEU A 35 -7.86 -16.11 4.97
N TRP A 36 -6.80 -15.82 4.20
CA TRP A 36 -5.43 -16.25 4.50
C TRP A 36 -4.95 -15.79 5.89
N ARG A 37 -5.47 -14.65 6.36
CA ARG A 37 -5.15 -14.11 7.69
C ARG A 37 -5.83 -14.90 8.83
N TYR A 38 -7.01 -15.48 8.58
CA TYR A 38 -7.85 -16.13 9.60
C TYR A 38 -8.00 -17.64 9.37
N ILE A 39 -7.17 -18.21 8.52
CA ILE A 39 -7.26 -19.64 8.15
C ILE A 39 -7.04 -20.55 9.37
N ASP A 40 -6.12 -20.16 10.25
CA ASP A 40 -5.82 -20.90 11.48
C ASP A 40 -6.99 -20.84 12.49
N ASP A 41 -7.76 -19.76 12.47
CA ASP A 41 -8.96 -19.61 13.30
C ASP A 41 -10.16 -20.42 12.75
N LEU A 42 -10.11 -20.86 11.50
CA LEU A 42 -11.19 -21.57 10.80
C LEU A 42 -10.99 -23.08 10.77
N ILE A 43 -9.74 -23.52 10.54
CA ILE A 43 -9.41 -24.93 10.35
C ILE A 43 -9.26 -25.63 11.71
N GLY A 44 -9.82 -26.82 11.82
CA GLY A 44 -9.64 -27.68 13.01
C GLY A 44 -10.62 -27.45 14.16
N LYS A 45 -11.37 -26.33 14.16
CA LYS A 45 -12.29 -25.98 15.28
C LYS A 45 -13.70 -26.61 15.17
N GLY A 46 -13.93 -27.50 14.23
CA GLY A 46 -15.22 -28.19 14.07
C GLY A 46 -16.42 -27.23 13.91
N LEU A 47 -16.23 -26.14 13.15
CA LEU A 47 -17.29 -25.17 12.87
C LEU A 47 -18.34 -25.78 11.94
N THR A 48 -19.62 -25.45 12.17
CA THR A 48 -20.70 -25.88 11.30
C THR A 48 -20.66 -25.12 9.98
N MET A 49 -21.13 -25.74 8.88
CA MET A 49 -21.18 -25.10 7.56
C MET A 49 -21.97 -23.78 7.56
N ASP A 50 -22.98 -23.69 8.42
CA ASP A 50 -23.79 -22.48 8.56
C ASP A 50 -22.98 -21.31 9.14
N VAL A 51 -22.16 -21.55 10.17
CA VAL A 51 -21.26 -20.55 10.74
C VAL A 51 -20.21 -20.10 9.72
N MET A 52 -19.67 -21.05 8.95
CA MET A 52 -18.71 -20.71 7.88
C MET A 52 -19.37 -19.86 6.78
N ALA A 53 -20.59 -20.21 6.36
CA ALA A 53 -21.32 -19.43 5.36
C ALA A 53 -21.62 -18.00 5.88
N GLN A 54 -22.02 -17.84 7.15
CA GLN A 54 -22.19 -16.54 7.77
C GLN A 54 -20.89 -15.74 7.83
N PHE A 55 -19.77 -16.38 8.15
CA PHE A 55 -18.45 -15.74 8.15
C PHE A 55 -18.10 -15.19 6.76
N PHE A 56 -18.21 -16.01 5.69
CA PHE A 56 -17.93 -15.57 4.33
C PHE A 56 -18.89 -14.46 3.87
N TRP A 57 -20.15 -14.53 4.26
CA TRP A 57 -21.14 -13.51 3.94
C TRP A 57 -20.79 -12.15 4.55
N TYR A 58 -20.56 -12.10 5.87
CA TYR A 58 -20.22 -10.84 6.55
C TYR A 58 -18.84 -10.31 6.14
N MET A 59 -17.88 -11.21 5.91
CA MET A 59 -16.57 -10.85 5.37
C MET A 59 -16.71 -10.22 3.97
N GLY A 60 -17.50 -10.84 3.10
CA GLY A 60 -17.79 -10.30 1.77
C GLY A 60 -18.37 -8.89 1.84
N LEU A 61 -19.42 -8.70 2.64
CA LEU A 61 -20.04 -7.38 2.83
C LEU A 61 -19.06 -6.34 3.40
N MET A 62 -18.20 -6.72 4.32
CA MET A 62 -17.19 -5.81 4.90
C MET A 62 -16.19 -5.30 3.87
N LEU A 63 -15.84 -6.13 2.87
CA LEU A 63 -14.82 -5.82 1.88
C LEU A 63 -15.36 -5.04 0.66
N VAL A 64 -16.69 -4.99 0.45
CA VAL A 64 -17.32 -4.26 -0.67
C VAL A 64 -16.78 -2.84 -0.85
N PRO A 65 -16.68 -1.98 0.21
CA PRO A 65 -16.22 -0.61 0.04
C PRO A 65 -14.76 -0.49 -0.45
N GLN A 66 -13.93 -1.49 -0.18
CA GLN A 66 -12.53 -1.52 -0.64
C GLN A 66 -12.43 -2.08 -2.08
N ALA A 67 -13.32 -3.00 -2.45
CA ALA A 67 -13.36 -3.57 -3.79
C ALA A 67 -13.87 -2.57 -4.83
N LEU A 68 -14.82 -1.68 -4.47
CA LEU A 68 -15.45 -0.74 -5.39
C LEU A 68 -14.45 0.19 -6.11
N PRO A 69 -13.55 0.92 -5.42
CA PRO A 69 -12.59 1.79 -6.09
C PRO A 69 -11.67 1.02 -7.06
N LEU A 70 -11.19 -0.17 -6.64
CA LEU A 70 -10.34 -1.01 -7.48
C LEU A 70 -11.08 -1.52 -8.72
N ALA A 71 -12.33 -1.94 -8.56
CA ALA A 71 -13.18 -2.38 -9.66
C ALA A 71 -13.47 -1.24 -10.65
N ILE A 72 -13.70 -0.02 -10.18
CA ILE A 72 -13.90 1.17 -11.03
C ILE A 72 -12.63 1.49 -11.81
N LEU A 73 -11.45 1.46 -11.14
CA LEU A 73 -10.17 1.68 -11.80
C LEU A 73 -9.96 0.69 -12.94
N LEU A 74 -10.10 -0.59 -12.65
CA LEU A 74 -9.87 -1.65 -13.63
C LEU A 74 -10.91 -1.62 -14.75
N SER A 75 -12.20 -1.51 -14.44
CA SER A 75 -13.27 -1.48 -15.44
C SER A 75 -13.20 -0.25 -16.34
N SER A 76 -12.92 0.93 -15.79
CA SER A 76 -12.78 2.16 -16.59
C SER A 76 -11.57 2.10 -17.51
N LEU A 77 -10.44 1.58 -17.02
CA LEU A 77 -9.22 1.39 -17.80
C LEU A 77 -9.44 0.37 -18.93
N MET A 78 -10.10 -0.75 -18.64
CA MET A 78 -10.45 -1.75 -19.65
C MET A 78 -11.47 -1.22 -20.67
N THR A 79 -12.49 -0.49 -20.23
CA THR A 79 -13.52 0.04 -21.13
C THR A 79 -12.89 0.98 -22.17
N PHE A 80 -12.11 1.95 -21.73
CA PHE A 80 -11.46 2.89 -22.67
C PHE A 80 -10.27 2.27 -23.39
N GLY A 81 -9.60 1.29 -22.80
CA GLY A 81 -8.57 0.50 -23.48
C GLY A 81 -9.14 -0.28 -24.67
N ASN A 82 -10.25 -0.98 -24.47
CA ASN A 82 -10.94 -1.72 -25.54
C ASN A 82 -11.45 -0.79 -26.64
N LEU A 83 -12.09 0.35 -26.28
CA LEU A 83 -12.51 1.38 -27.24
C LEU A 83 -11.35 1.95 -28.03
N GLY A 84 -10.16 2.05 -27.41
CA GLY A 84 -8.93 2.49 -28.08
C GLY A 84 -8.36 1.44 -29.03
N GLU A 85 -8.35 0.18 -28.62
CA GLU A 85 -7.86 -0.96 -29.41
C GLU A 85 -8.74 -1.23 -30.64
N SER A 86 -10.08 -1.17 -30.47
CA SER A 86 -11.06 -1.31 -31.57
C SER A 86 -11.14 -0.09 -32.50
N SER A 87 -10.32 0.96 -32.27
CA SER A 87 -10.37 2.24 -32.99
C SER A 87 -11.69 3.02 -32.85
N GLU A 88 -12.64 2.56 -32.06
CA GLU A 88 -13.93 3.24 -31.81
C GLU A 88 -13.72 4.59 -31.13
N LEU A 89 -12.78 4.68 -30.17
CA LEU A 89 -12.42 5.93 -29.53
C LEU A 89 -11.86 6.95 -30.54
N THR A 90 -11.10 6.48 -31.52
CA THR A 90 -10.57 7.33 -32.60
C THR A 90 -11.69 7.83 -33.50
N ALA A 91 -12.66 6.99 -33.85
CA ALA A 91 -13.86 7.37 -34.61
C ALA A 91 -14.72 8.39 -33.85
N ILE A 92 -14.91 8.21 -32.53
CA ILE A 92 -15.63 9.17 -31.67
C ILE A 92 -14.94 10.54 -31.68
N LYS A 93 -13.60 10.58 -31.57
CA LYS A 93 -12.81 11.83 -31.63
C LYS A 93 -12.89 12.48 -33.03
N ALA A 94 -12.79 11.68 -34.09
CA ALA A 94 -12.92 12.16 -35.48
C ALA A 94 -14.29 12.78 -35.78
N ALA A 95 -15.34 12.31 -35.09
CA ALA A 95 -16.69 12.90 -35.13
C ALA A 95 -16.81 14.22 -34.32
N GLY A 96 -15.70 14.78 -33.80
CA GLY A 96 -15.68 16.04 -33.05
C GLY A 96 -16.11 15.93 -31.57
N ILE A 97 -16.23 14.70 -31.02
CA ILE A 97 -16.60 14.50 -29.63
C ILE A 97 -15.33 14.46 -28.78
N SER A 98 -15.23 15.39 -27.82
CA SER A 98 -14.08 15.44 -26.90
C SER A 98 -14.05 14.23 -25.95
N LEU A 99 -12.86 13.88 -25.46
CA LEU A 99 -12.67 12.77 -24.52
C LEU A 99 -13.47 12.99 -23.22
N MET A 100 -13.55 14.25 -22.73
CA MET A 100 -14.36 14.59 -21.55
C MET A 100 -15.86 14.43 -21.79
N GLN A 101 -16.32 14.66 -23.02
CA GLN A 101 -17.72 14.39 -23.39
C GLN A 101 -17.99 12.87 -23.40
N ALA A 102 -17.04 12.06 -23.83
CA ALA A 102 -17.16 10.60 -23.78
C ALA A 102 -17.15 10.07 -22.33
N PHE A 103 -16.43 10.73 -21.41
CA PHE A 103 -16.42 10.36 -19.98
C PHE A 103 -17.71 10.73 -19.24
N ARG A 104 -18.50 11.67 -19.76
CA ARG A 104 -19.65 12.27 -19.06
C ARG A 104 -20.63 11.25 -18.48
N SER A 105 -21.02 10.25 -19.25
CA SER A 105 -21.95 9.20 -18.80
C SER A 105 -21.38 8.40 -17.62
N LEU A 106 -20.10 8.04 -17.71
CA LEU A 106 -19.43 7.27 -16.66
C LEU A 106 -19.13 8.10 -15.41
N ILE A 107 -18.86 9.40 -15.55
CA ILE A 107 -18.73 10.31 -14.40
C ILE A 107 -20.02 10.29 -13.58
N VAL A 108 -21.19 10.40 -14.22
CA VAL A 108 -22.48 10.34 -13.52
C VAL A 108 -22.68 9.01 -12.82
N ILE A 109 -22.38 7.89 -13.51
CA ILE A 109 -22.49 6.54 -12.92
C ILE A 109 -21.52 6.39 -11.73
N THR A 110 -20.28 6.86 -11.86
CA THR A 110 -19.28 6.78 -10.79
C THR A 110 -19.68 7.64 -9.58
N ILE A 111 -20.28 8.80 -9.80
CA ILE A 111 -20.84 9.62 -8.72
C ILE A 111 -21.98 8.89 -8.00
N ILE A 112 -22.86 8.21 -8.73
CA ILE A 112 -23.93 7.38 -8.11
C ILE A 112 -23.30 6.24 -7.30
N ILE A 113 -22.28 5.56 -7.82
CA ILE A 113 -21.56 4.50 -7.10
C ILE A 113 -20.84 5.07 -5.86
N MET A 114 -20.26 6.26 -5.95
CA MET A 114 -19.62 6.95 -4.81
C MET A 114 -20.62 7.19 -3.67
N PHE A 115 -21.79 7.73 -3.96
CA PHE A 115 -22.85 7.92 -2.95
C PHE A 115 -23.39 6.57 -2.43
N GLY A 116 -23.55 5.58 -3.31
CA GLY A 116 -23.91 4.22 -2.93
C GLY A 116 -22.87 3.58 -2.00
N SER A 117 -21.58 3.77 -2.28
CA SER A 117 -20.47 3.32 -1.43
C SER A 117 -20.50 3.99 -0.07
N PHE A 118 -20.72 5.30 -0.01
CA PHE A 118 -20.87 6.03 1.27
C PHE A 118 -22.04 5.51 2.10
N TYR A 119 -23.22 5.36 1.46
CA TYR A 119 -24.41 4.80 2.13
C TYR A 119 -24.14 3.39 2.66
N PHE A 120 -23.51 2.55 1.86
CA PHE A 120 -23.15 1.20 2.24
C PHE A 120 -22.20 1.16 3.43
N GLN A 121 -21.15 2.00 3.43
CA GLN A 121 -20.20 2.13 4.53
C GLN A 121 -20.82 2.68 5.81
N ASN A 122 -21.88 3.49 5.68
CA ASN A 122 -22.54 4.06 6.86
C ASN A 122 -23.57 3.12 7.49
N ASN A 123 -24.25 2.31 6.70
CA ASN A 123 -25.41 1.52 7.17
C ASN A 123 -25.16 0.01 7.18
N VAL A 124 -24.61 -0.56 6.09
CA VAL A 124 -24.41 -2.00 5.94
C VAL A 124 -23.06 -2.43 6.51
N GLY A 125 -22.01 -1.69 6.19
CA GLY A 125 -20.64 -1.96 6.62
C GLY A 125 -20.48 -2.13 8.13
N PRO A 126 -21.00 -1.21 8.95
CA PRO A 126 -20.91 -1.30 10.41
C PRO A 126 -21.55 -2.56 10.98
N LYS A 127 -22.75 -2.90 10.52
CA LYS A 127 -23.47 -4.10 10.95
C LYS A 127 -22.69 -5.37 10.59
N SER A 128 -22.14 -5.41 9.37
CA SER A 128 -21.33 -6.55 8.92
C SER A 128 -20.01 -6.67 9.68
N ASN A 129 -19.33 -5.54 9.97
CA ASN A 129 -18.12 -5.52 10.80
C ASN A 129 -18.40 -6.02 12.22
N MET A 130 -19.50 -5.59 12.83
CA MET A 130 -19.88 -6.03 14.16
C MET A 130 -20.14 -7.54 14.19
N LYS A 131 -20.96 -8.05 13.25
CA LYS A 131 -21.27 -9.47 13.15
C LYS A 131 -20.03 -10.32 12.87
N LEU A 132 -19.16 -9.87 11.98
CA LEU A 132 -17.89 -10.54 11.71
C LEU A 132 -16.98 -10.58 12.95
N ALA A 133 -16.88 -9.46 13.69
CA ALA A 133 -16.10 -9.41 14.93
C ALA A 133 -16.67 -10.36 16.01
N GLN A 134 -18.00 -10.39 16.17
CA GLN A 134 -18.65 -11.35 17.07
C GLN A 134 -18.33 -12.79 16.69
N LEU A 135 -18.44 -13.14 15.40
CA LEU A 135 -18.10 -14.47 14.90
C LEU A 135 -16.64 -14.82 15.18
N LEU A 136 -15.70 -13.93 14.87
CA LEU A 136 -14.26 -14.17 15.09
C LEU A 136 -13.94 -14.42 16.57
N ILE A 137 -14.52 -13.66 17.49
CA ILE A 137 -14.31 -13.85 18.92
C ILE A 137 -14.92 -15.19 19.37
N SER A 138 -16.17 -15.47 18.96
CA SER A 138 -16.84 -16.73 19.28
C SER A 138 -16.11 -17.95 18.73
N MET A 139 -15.51 -17.83 17.54
CA MET A 139 -14.67 -18.88 16.94
C MET A 139 -13.38 -19.12 17.74
N LYS A 140 -12.76 -18.05 18.25
CA LYS A 140 -11.57 -18.17 19.12
C LYS A 140 -11.90 -18.84 20.44
N GLN A 141 -13.06 -18.56 21.00
CA GLN A 141 -13.49 -19.15 22.30
C GLN A 141 -13.92 -20.61 22.17
N LYS A 142 -14.20 -21.14 20.96
CA LYS A 142 -14.79 -22.48 20.80
C LYS A 142 -13.86 -23.64 21.12
N SER A 143 -12.55 -23.53 21.01
CA SER A 143 -11.61 -24.64 21.18
C SER A 143 -10.29 -24.15 21.77
N PRO A 144 -10.25 -23.80 23.06
CA PRO A 144 -9.05 -23.32 23.72
C PRO A 144 -7.93 -24.37 23.77
N GLU A 145 -8.28 -25.67 23.76
CA GLU A 145 -7.29 -26.73 23.71
C GLU A 145 -6.35 -26.69 22.50
N LEU A 146 -6.78 -26.06 21.41
CA LEU A 146 -5.96 -25.89 20.20
C LEU A 146 -5.06 -24.65 20.24
N GLU A 147 -5.40 -23.66 21.06
CA GLU A 147 -4.74 -22.34 21.09
C GLU A 147 -3.67 -22.20 22.19
N ILE A 148 -3.47 -23.19 23.05
CA ILE A 148 -2.46 -23.09 24.11
C ILE A 148 -1.06 -22.94 23.49
N PRO A 149 -0.40 -21.78 23.67
CA PRO A 149 0.95 -21.54 23.16
C PRO A 149 2.00 -22.22 24.02
N GLU A 150 3.13 -22.59 23.42
CA GLU A 150 4.28 -23.08 24.17
C GLU A 150 5.08 -21.93 24.79
N GLY A 151 5.49 -22.09 26.05
CA GLY A 151 6.39 -21.14 26.71
C GLY A 151 5.76 -19.82 27.16
N ILE A 152 4.44 -19.67 27.06
CA ILE A 152 3.72 -18.44 27.41
C ILE A 152 2.49 -18.83 28.29
N PHE A 153 2.13 -17.95 29.22
CA PHE A 153 0.90 -18.12 30.00
C PHE A 153 -0.33 -17.84 29.10
N TYR A 154 -1.24 -18.79 29.11
CA TYR A 154 -2.53 -18.72 28.44
C TYR A 154 -3.65 -18.43 29.45
N ASP A 155 -4.37 -17.32 29.24
CA ASP A 155 -5.43 -16.79 30.11
C ASP A 155 -6.84 -16.98 29.53
N GLY A 156 -6.97 -17.71 28.41
CA GLY A 156 -8.24 -17.95 27.72
C GLY A 156 -9.23 -18.88 28.46
N ILE A 157 -8.88 -19.42 29.62
CA ILE A 157 -9.74 -20.26 30.49
C ILE A 157 -10.13 -19.44 31.71
N PRO A 158 -11.44 -19.26 32.01
CA PRO A 158 -11.87 -18.49 33.17
C PRO A 158 -11.23 -18.97 34.48
N ASN A 159 -10.73 -18.04 35.27
CA ASN A 159 -10.10 -18.27 36.57
C ASN A 159 -8.87 -19.21 36.54
N CYS A 160 -8.23 -19.39 35.38
CA CYS A 160 -7.12 -20.31 35.23
C CYS A 160 -6.09 -19.76 34.22
N ASN A 161 -4.86 -19.50 34.70
CA ASN A 161 -3.73 -19.18 33.85
C ASN A 161 -2.87 -20.43 33.65
N LEU A 162 -2.81 -20.94 32.43
CA LEU A 162 -2.13 -22.17 32.06
C LEU A 162 -0.81 -21.88 31.34
N TYR A 163 0.28 -22.39 31.88
CA TYR A 163 1.58 -22.39 31.20
C TYR A 163 1.93 -23.81 30.75
N VAL A 164 2.43 -23.96 29.55
CA VAL A 164 2.86 -25.24 28.97
C VAL A 164 4.25 -25.06 28.36
N GLN A 165 5.21 -25.85 28.80
CA GLN A 165 6.57 -25.78 28.30
C GLN A 165 6.68 -26.31 26.87
N LYS A 166 5.98 -27.43 26.56
CA LYS A 166 5.98 -28.07 25.24
C LYS A 166 4.66 -28.79 24.99
N LYS A 167 4.18 -28.73 23.76
CA LYS A 167 2.95 -29.39 23.29
C LYS A 167 3.26 -30.35 22.15
N ASP A 168 2.81 -31.58 22.24
CA ASP A 168 2.86 -32.51 21.12
C ASP A 168 1.61 -32.31 20.22
N LEU A 169 1.83 -31.75 19.04
CA LEU A 169 0.75 -31.48 18.10
C LEU A 169 0.05 -32.73 17.55
N LYS A 170 0.70 -33.91 17.61
CA LYS A 170 0.10 -35.17 17.13
C LYS A 170 -0.80 -35.84 18.15
N THR A 171 -0.40 -35.83 19.40
CA THR A 171 -1.13 -36.53 20.49
C THR A 171 -1.96 -35.58 21.32
N GLY A 172 -1.77 -34.27 21.23
CA GLY A 172 -2.40 -33.25 22.08
C GLY A 172 -1.87 -33.27 23.54
N LYS A 173 -0.80 -34.02 23.85
CA LYS A 173 -0.18 -34.04 25.16
C LYS A 173 0.59 -32.74 25.42
N LEU A 174 0.43 -32.26 26.65
CA LEU A 174 1.11 -31.08 27.18
C LEU A 174 2.19 -31.56 28.18
N TYR A 175 3.34 -30.91 28.17
CA TYR A 175 4.49 -31.22 29.02
C TYR A 175 4.96 -29.98 29.77
N GLY A 176 5.41 -30.16 31.03
CA GLY A 176 5.88 -29.07 31.87
C GLY A 176 4.78 -28.06 32.16
N ILE A 177 3.71 -28.53 32.76
CA ILE A 177 2.48 -27.75 32.99
C ILE A 177 2.56 -27.01 34.32
N MET A 178 2.27 -25.71 34.29
CA MET A 178 2.07 -24.88 35.46
C MET A 178 0.72 -24.17 35.36
N ILE A 179 -0.08 -24.26 36.39
CA ILE A 179 -1.43 -23.68 36.40
C ILE A 179 -1.55 -22.78 37.62
N TYR A 180 -1.91 -21.53 37.37
CA TYR A 180 -2.38 -20.64 38.45
C TYR A 180 -3.90 -20.59 38.39
N ARG A 181 -4.54 -21.13 39.45
CA ARG A 181 -5.98 -21.04 39.62
C ARG A 181 -6.29 -19.84 40.51
N MET A 182 -7.05 -18.89 39.98
CA MET A 182 -7.50 -17.71 40.71
C MET A 182 -8.91 -17.93 41.22
N THR A 183 -9.15 -17.61 42.48
CA THR A 183 -10.49 -17.43 43.07
C THR A 183 -10.81 -15.93 43.09
N ASP A 184 -12.01 -15.55 43.54
CA ASP A 184 -12.48 -14.17 43.56
C ASP A 184 -11.60 -13.19 44.35
N SER A 185 -10.67 -13.72 45.17
CA SER A 185 -9.63 -12.95 45.84
C SER A 185 -8.24 -13.39 45.36
N TYR A 186 -7.39 -12.41 44.99
CA TYR A 186 -6.01 -12.65 44.53
C TYR A 186 -5.12 -13.40 45.55
N GLU A 187 -5.56 -13.51 46.79
CA GLU A 187 -4.82 -14.14 47.89
C GLU A 187 -5.03 -15.65 47.96
N ASP A 188 -6.10 -16.18 47.32
CA ASP A 188 -6.48 -17.62 47.36
C ASP A 188 -6.03 -18.35 46.08
N ALA A 189 -4.88 -18.05 45.57
CA ALA A 189 -4.37 -18.69 44.36
C ALA A 189 -3.87 -20.11 44.65
N ALA A 190 -4.33 -21.09 43.91
CA ALA A 190 -3.74 -22.43 43.90
C ALA A 190 -2.74 -22.55 42.75
N ILE A 191 -1.56 -23.11 43.01
CA ILE A 191 -0.54 -23.40 42.03
C ILE A 191 -0.48 -24.91 41.83
N ILE A 192 -0.59 -25.34 40.58
CA ILE A 192 -0.52 -26.75 40.21
C ILE A 192 0.66 -26.93 39.26
N LEU A 193 1.57 -27.82 39.59
CA LEU A 193 2.68 -28.22 38.75
C LEU A 193 2.44 -29.68 38.33
N ALA A 194 2.61 -29.98 37.02
CA ALA A 194 2.49 -31.34 36.54
C ALA A 194 3.50 -31.61 35.41
N ASP A 195 4.07 -32.82 35.40
CA ASP A 195 5.04 -33.24 34.40
C ASP A 195 4.40 -33.33 33.01
N SER A 196 3.18 -33.85 32.97
CA SER A 196 2.41 -33.94 31.73
C SER A 196 0.90 -33.90 31.98
N GLY A 197 0.16 -33.60 30.91
CA GLY A 197 -1.30 -33.60 30.99
C GLY A 197 -1.94 -33.60 29.62
N MET A 198 -3.26 -33.65 29.62
CA MET A 198 -4.07 -33.59 28.43
C MET A 198 -5.34 -32.79 28.74
N LEU A 199 -5.60 -31.78 27.91
CA LEU A 199 -6.81 -30.99 27.97
C LEU A 199 -7.80 -31.53 26.93
N GLN A 200 -9.00 -31.90 27.36
CA GLN A 200 -10.04 -32.43 26.47
C GLN A 200 -11.38 -31.80 26.81
N SER A 201 -12.15 -31.50 25.78
CA SER A 201 -13.54 -31.10 25.97
C SER A 201 -14.42 -32.30 26.31
N THR A 202 -15.40 -32.12 27.20
CA THR A 202 -16.41 -33.14 27.47
C THR A 202 -17.29 -33.39 26.26
N ALA A 203 -17.95 -34.57 26.18
CA ALA A 203 -18.87 -34.89 25.09
C ALA A 203 -20.00 -33.86 24.95
N GLU A 204 -20.40 -33.21 26.03
CA GLU A 204 -21.42 -32.16 26.07
C GLU A 204 -20.88 -30.76 25.74
N LYS A 205 -19.54 -30.62 25.57
CA LYS A 205 -18.83 -29.35 25.28
C LYS A 205 -19.05 -28.22 26.29
N LYS A 206 -19.55 -28.53 27.47
CA LYS A 206 -19.80 -27.55 28.54
C LYS A 206 -18.67 -27.46 29.55
N HIS A 207 -17.76 -28.41 29.55
CA HIS A 207 -16.64 -28.45 30.50
C HIS A 207 -15.37 -28.90 29.76
N LEU A 208 -14.23 -28.43 30.23
CA LEU A 208 -12.92 -28.93 29.86
C LEU A 208 -12.40 -29.86 30.94
N VAL A 209 -11.99 -31.04 30.57
CA VAL A 209 -11.34 -31.99 31.48
C VAL A 209 -9.84 -31.89 31.28
N LEU A 210 -9.15 -31.38 32.28
CA LEU A 210 -7.70 -31.34 32.33
C LEU A 210 -7.22 -32.57 33.11
N SER A 211 -6.68 -33.54 32.42
CA SER A 211 -6.06 -34.73 33.02
C SER A 211 -4.57 -34.46 33.23
N LEU A 212 -4.11 -34.40 34.45
CA LEU A 212 -2.72 -34.15 34.84
C LEU A 212 -2.10 -35.45 35.35
N TYR A 213 -0.82 -35.64 35.04
CA TYR A 213 -0.05 -36.81 35.43
C TYR A 213 1.23 -36.38 36.13
N SER A 214 1.51 -37.01 37.30
CA SER A 214 2.70 -36.74 38.11
C SER A 214 2.88 -35.25 38.42
N GLY A 215 2.44 -34.85 39.61
CA GLY A 215 2.50 -33.43 39.94
C GLY A 215 2.24 -33.09 41.38
N GLU A 216 2.29 -31.81 41.66
CA GLU A 216 2.07 -31.22 42.97
C GLU A 216 1.03 -30.10 42.89
N TRP A 217 0.19 -30.02 43.91
CA TRP A 217 -0.82 -28.98 44.08
C TRP A 217 -0.51 -28.21 45.37
N PHE A 218 -0.38 -26.92 45.26
CA PHE A 218 -0.18 -25.99 46.35
C PHE A 218 -1.39 -25.06 46.41
N GLU A 219 -2.04 -24.99 47.58
CA GLU A 219 -3.24 -24.17 47.77
C GLU A 219 -3.18 -23.46 49.11
N ASN A 220 -3.43 -22.17 49.12
CA ASN A 220 -3.63 -21.42 50.35
C ASN A 220 -5.04 -21.68 50.88
N MET A 221 -5.14 -22.19 52.12
CA MET A 221 -6.42 -22.43 52.76
C MET A 221 -6.80 -21.23 53.63
N GLN A 222 -7.08 -20.12 53.02
CA GLN A 222 -7.60 -18.95 53.71
C GLN A 222 -9.12 -19.11 53.90
N SER A 223 -9.55 -19.32 55.13
CA SER A 223 -10.97 -19.17 55.46
C SER A 223 -11.19 -17.73 55.95
N SER A 224 -12.32 -17.13 55.57
CA SER A 224 -12.75 -15.80 56.02
C SER A 224 -12.84 -15.65 57.55
N ALA A 225 -12.77 -16.76 58.31
CA ALA A 225 -12.73 -16.81 59.78
C ALA A 225 -11.31 -16.63 60.37
N LEU A 226 -10.24 -16.73 59.57
CA LEU A 226 -8.85 -16.71 60.02
C LEU A 226 -8.07 -15.44 59.58
N ALA A 227 -8.77 -14.40 59.16
CA ALA A 227 -8.18 -13.15 58.64
C ALA A 227 -7.21 -12.39 59.58
N ASN A 228 -7.02 -12.84 60.81
CA ASN A 228 -6.17 -12.19 61.81
C ASN A 228 -4.98 -13.03 62.28
N THR A 229 -4.64 -14.14 61.67
CA THR A 229 -3.47 -14.96 62.08
C THR A 229 -2.33 -14.84 61.07
N ALA A 230 -1.13 -14.57 61.58
CA ALA A 230 0.10 -14.41 60.80
C ALA A 230 0.58 -15.71 60.09
N ALA A 231 -0.09 -16.83 60.28
CA ALA A 231 0.20 -18.11 59.66
C ALA A 231 -1.01 -18.58 58.83
N VAL A 232 -0.94 -18.40 57.54
CA VAL A 232 -1.94 -18.95 56.61
C VAL A 232 -1.61 -20.43 56.38
N PRO A 233 -2.49 -21.39 56.74
CA PRO A 233 -2.25 -22.79 56.43
C PRO A 233 -2.28 -23.00 54.92
N TYR A 234 -1.26 -23.68 54.39
CA TYR A 234 -1.24 -24.09 52.99
C TYR A 234 -1.37 -25.62 52.89
N ARG A 235 -2.03 -26.09 51.86
CA ARG A 235 -2.16 -27.51 51.49
C ARG A 235 -1.15 -27.81 50.38
N ARG A 236 -0.34 -28.87 50.60
CA ARG A 236 0.47 -29.49 49.55
C ARG A 236 -0.04 -30.88 49.29
N GLU A 237 -0.38 -31.20 48.09
CA GLU A 237 -0.85 -32.50 47.64
C GLU A 237 0.01 -32.98 46.47
N THR A 238 0.60 -34.15 46.59
CA THR A 238 1.28 -34.85 45.50
C THR A 238 0.33 -35.85 44.86
N PHE A 239 0.26 -35.89 43.55
CA PHE A 239 -0.65 -36.79 42.84
C PHE A 239 0.07 -37.51 41.70
N VAL A 240 -0.29 -38.77 41.45
CA VAL A 240 0.13 -39.55 40.29
C VAL A 240 -0.76 -39.23 39.09
N SER A 241 -2.04 -39.07 39.31
CA SER A 241 -2.98 -38.59 38.30
C SER A 241 -4.09 -37.77 38.97
N LYS A 242 -4.46 -36.67 38.31
CA LYS A 242 -5.55 -35.79 38.79
C LYS A 242 -6.36 -35.31 37.64
N LYS A 243 -7.68 -35.36 37.75
CA LYS A 243 -8.58 -34.77 36.75
C LYS A 243 -9.23 -33.52 37.36
N ILE A 244 -9.12 -32.43 36.64
CA ILE A 244 -9.72 -31.14 36.99
C ILE A 244 -10.76 -30.83 35.93
N ILE A 245 -11.97 -30.57 36.37
CA ILE A 245 -13.06 -30.11 35.51
C ILE A 245 -13.05 -28.59 35.58
N LEU A 246 -12.90 -27.95 34.44
CA LEU A 246 -12.96 -26.51 34.30
C LEU A 246 -14.28 -26.17 33.61
N ASP A 247 -15.03 -25.24 34.19
CA ASP A 247 -16.26 -24.75 33.57
C ASP A 247 -15.93 -23.98 32.33
N PHE A 248 -16.38 -24.50 31.21
CA PHE A 248 -16.12 -23.92 29.90
C PHE A 248 -17.29 -24.20 28.98
N ASP A 249 -17.97 -23.16 28.53
CA ASP A 249 -19.03 -23.28 27.54
C ASP A 249 -18.42 -23.36 26.14
N GLY A 250 -18.24 -24.57 25.64
CA GLY A 250 -17.71 -24.85 24.31
C GLY A 250 -18.77 -24.82 23.19
N ASP A 251 -20.03 -24.58 23.54
CA ASP A 251 -21.06 -24.38 22.54
C ASP A 251 -20.84 -23.05 21.80
N PHE A 252 -21.00 -23.08 20.47
CA PHE A 252 -20.90 -21.87 19.70
C PHE A 252 -22.05 -20.92 20.05
N SER A 253 -21.80 -20.02 20.99
CA SER A 253 -22.69 -18.89 21.30
C SER A 253 -22.07 -17.62 20.72
N MET A 254 -22.91 -16.78 20.11
CA MET A 254 -22.45 -15.49 19.61
C MET A 254 -22.12 -14.58 20.78
N THR A 255 -20.86 -14.13 20.87
CA THR A 255 -20.41 -13.15 21.86
C THR A 255 -21.32 -11.93 21.90
N ASP A 256 -21.64 -11.44 23.09
CA ASP A 256 -22.55 -10.28 23.22
C ASP A 256 -21.97 -9.06 22.49
N ALA A 257 -22.83 -8.39 21.73
CA ALA A 257 -22.49 -7.16 21.01
C ALA A 257 -22.04 -6.04 21.96
N ALA A 258 -22.45 -6.07 23.23
CA ALA A 258 -22.08 -5.09 24.24
C ALA A 258 -20.56 -5.07 24.50
N SER A 259 -19.90 -6.24 24.47
CA SER A 259 -18.44 -6.35 24.63
C SER A 259 -17.64 -5.66 23.52
N LEU A 260 -18.26 -5.44 22.37
CA LEU A 260 -17.68 -4.78 21.19
C LEU A 260 -18.08 -3.31 21.03
N SER A 261 -18.74 -2.74 22.06
CA SER A 261 -19.25 -1.35 22.02
C SER A 261 -18.16 -0.29 21.73
N GLY A 262 -16.90 -0.56 22.08
CA GLY A 262 -15.74 0.27 21.78
C GLY A 262 -15.27 0.24 20.32
N ASN A 263 -15.77 -0.68 19.48
CA ASN A 263 -15.29 -0.83 18.10
C ASN A 263 -15.89 0.23 17.15
N ALA A 264 -15.10 1.25 16.81
CA ALA A 264 -15.51 2.35 15.92
C ALA A 264 -15.95 1.87 14.53
N LYS A 265 -15.36 0.79 13.99
CA LYS A 265 -15.72 0.23 12.66
C LYS A 265 -17.13 -0.34 12.61
N GLY A 266 -17.65 -0.76 13.77
CA GLY A 266 -19.02 -1.28 13.90
C GLY A 266 -20.12 -0.23 14.03
N LYS A 267 -19.81 1.08 13.85
CA LYS A 267 -20.74 2.19 14.13
C LYS A 267 -21.04 3.02 12.89
N SER A 268 -22.27 3.54 12.82
CA SER A 268 -22.65 4.56 11.83
C SER A 268 -21.99 5.90 12.16
N LEU A 269 -21.94 6.82 11.19
CA LEU A 269 -21.37 8.17 11.40
C LEU A 269 -22.03 8.91 12.55
N GLU A 270 -23.36 8.81 12.68
CA GLU A 270 -24.14 9.41 13.76
C GLU A 270 -23.69 8.86 15.12
N LYS A 271 -23.58 7.53 15.26
CA LYS A 271 -23.11 6.88 16.49
C LYS A 271 -21.66 7.24 16.80
N ILE A 272 -20.81 7.32 15.78
CA ILE A 272 -19.41 7.73 15.95
C ILE A 272 -19.33 9.15 16.51
N ASN A 273 -20.10 10.10 15.97
CA ASN A 273 -20.11 11.49 16.45
C ASN A 273 -20.64 11.56 17.88
N HIS A 274 -21.73 10.87 18.17
CA HIS A 274 -22.26 10.79 19.55
C HIS A 274 -21.23 10.24 20.54
N ASP A 275 -20.49 9.18 20.16
CA ASP A 275 -19.48 8.59 21.01
C ASP A 275 -18.27 9.53 21.19
N ILE A 276 -17.87 10.25 20.13
CA ILE A 276 -16.83 11.27 20.23
C ILE A 276 -17.24 12.37 21.22
N ASP A 277 -18.48 12.83 21.16
CA ASP A 277 -18.99 13.86 22.07
C ASP A 277 -19.04 13.34 23.50
N SER A 278 -19.52 12.10 23.72
CA SER A 278 -19.54 11.47 25.05
C SER A 278 -18.12 11.28 25.60
N LEU A 279 -17.18 10.79 24.78
CA LEU A 279 -15.78 10.62 25.17
C LEU A 279 -15.10 11.96 25.47
N ASN A 280 -15.37 13.01 24.69
CA ASN A 280 -14.84 14.34 24.96
C ASN A 280 -15.40 14.91 26.29
N GLN A 281 -16.70 14.75 26.57
CA GLN A 281 -17.30 15.18 27.85
C GLN A 281 -16.66 14.44 29.04
N LEU A 282 -16.46 13.12 28.91
CA LEU A 282 -15.80 12.34 29.95
C LEU A 282 -14.35 12.81 30.13
N TYR A 283 -13.62 13.03 29.05
CA TYR A 283 -12.25 13.50 29.05
C TYR A 283 -12.08 14.89 29.67
N ASP A 284 -12.99 15.82 29.33
CA ASP A 284 -13.06 17.16 29.92
C ASP A 284 -13.38 17.10 31.41
N SER A 285 -14.26 16.16 31.82
CA SER A 285 -14.58 15.94 33.24
C SER A 285 -13.34 15.47 34.03
N ILE A 286 -12.60 14.49 33.50
CA ILE A 286 -11.35 14.00 34.09
C ILE A 286 -10.31 15.13 34.15
N GLY A 287 -10.17 15.90 33.07
CA GLY A 287 -9.27 17.05 33.03
C GLY A 287 -9.58 18.11 34.08
N ARG A 288 -10.86 18.39 34.33
CA ARG A 288 -11.30 19.29 35.42
C ARG A 288 -10.98 18.72 36.81
N ILE A 289 -11.12 17.41 37.02
CA ILE A 289 -10.74 16.76 38.27
C ILE A 289 -9.23 16.96 38.49
N TYR A 290 -8.38 16.64 37.50
CA TYR A 290 -6.94 16.80 37.59
C TYR A 290 -6.52 18.26 37.82
N LEU A 291 -7.17 19.21 37.15
CA LEU A 291 -6.95 20.64 37.38
C LEU A 291 -7.30 21.05 38.81
N ASN A 292 -8.43 20.56 39.34
CA ASN A 292 -8.83 20.83 40.72
C ASN A 292 -7.87 20.21 41.74
N GLU A 293 -7.39 19.00 41.48
CA GLU A 293 -6.36 18.36 42.31
C GLU A 293 -5.04 19.15 42.30
N ALA A 294 -4.56 19.55 41.12
CA ALA A 294 -3.36 20.37 41.01
C ALA A 294 -3.53 21.72 41.73
N ASN A 295 -4.67 22.39 41.54
CA ASN A 295 -4.97 23.62 42.26
C ASN A 295 -5.03 23.43 43.80
N ALA A 296 -5.61 22.34 44.27
CA ALA A 296 -5.65 22.01 45.69
C ALA A 296 -4.27 21.73 46.27
N ARG A 297 -3.36 21.09 45.53
CA ARG A 297 -1.97 20.85 45.95
C ARG A 297 -1.14 22.10 45.98
N PHE A 298 -1.20 22.94 44.92
CA PHE A 298 -0.38 24.15 44.82
C PHE A 298 -0.94 25.30 45.65
N TYR A 299 -2.26 25.40 45.80
CA TYR A 299 -2.93 26.52 46.49
C TYR A 299 -3.77 26.05 47.68
N GLY A 300 -3.72 24.79 48.03
CA GLY A 300 -4.59 24.15 49.03
C GLY A 300 -4.40 24.53 50.49
N GLY A 301 -3.44 25.38 50.79
CA GLY A 301 -3.36 26.04 52.10
C GLY A 301 -4.30 27.25 52.26
N ALA A 302 -4.92 27.69 51.17
CA ALA A 302 -5.88 28.77 51.21
C ALA A 302 -7.23 28.23 51.73
N GLN A 303 -7.39 28.27 53.06
CA GLN A 303 -8.76 28.20 53.65
C GLN A 303 -9.64 29.13 52.85
N ARG A 304 -10.95 28.80 52.73
CA ARG A 304 -11.95 29.67 52.06
C ARG A 304 -11.98 31.02 52.76
N ILE A 305 -11.08 31.90 52.33
CA ILE A 305 -10.95 33.24 52.84
C ILE A 305 -12.07 34.04 52.18
N ASN A 306 -12.81 34.81 52.98
CA ASN A 306 -13.83 35.73 52.47
C ASN A 306 -13.20 36.66 51.41
N LYS A 307 -13.94 37.03 50.39
CA LYS A 307 -13.48 37.83 49.23
C LYS A 307 -12.77 39.13 49.65
N LYS A 308 -13.10 39.72 50.81
CA LYS A 308 -12.45 40.88 51.41
C LYS A 308 -11.10 40.56 52.03
N ASP A 309 -10.94 39.38 52.63
CA ASP A 309 -9.66 38.94 53.25
C ASP A 309 -8.67 38.42 52.21
N SER A 310 -9.20 37.79 51.14
CA SER A 310 -8.42 37.39 49.95
C SER A 310 -7.74 38.60 49.28
N LEU A 311 -8.43 39.71 49.14
CA LEU A 311 -7.85 40.94 48.56
C LEU A 311 -6.77 41.57 49.47
N LYS A 312 -6.90 41.45 50.80
CA LYS A 312 -5.85 41.89 51.74
C LYS A 312 -4.60 41.01 51.69
N GLU A 313 -4.77 39.69 51.57
CA GLU A 313 -3.68 38.74 51.46
C GLU A 313 -2.96 38.85 50.11
N ILE A 314 -3.66 39.09 49.00
CA ILE A 314 -3.07 39.38 47.71
C ILE A 314 -2.18 40.65 47.77
N LYS A 315 -2.71 41.74 48.37
CA LYS A 315 -1.94 42.98 48.56
C LYS A 315 -0.73 42.84 49.48
N LYS A 316 -0.76 41.91 50.46
CA LYS A 316 0.37 41.55 51.26
C LYS A 316 1.38 40.71 50.46
N GLY A 317 0.92 39.77 49.67
CA GLY A 317 1.74 38.92 48.81
C GLY A 317 2.52 39.73 47.76
N GLU A 318 1.87 40.74 47.13
CA GLU A 318 2.52 41.64 46.15
C GLU A 318 3.69 42.44 46.73
N LYS A 319 3.73 42.69 48.06
CA LYS A 319 4.79 43.40 48.76
C LYS A 319 5.93 42.50 49.23
N LEU A 320 5.78 41.16 49.11
CA LEU A 320 6.78 40.18 49.53
C LEU A 320 7.72 39.87 48.36
N ASN A 321 8.99 40.27 48.50
CA ASN A 321 10.02 39.88 47.56
C ASN A 321 10.63 38.55 48.02
N PHE A 322 10.35 37.48 47.24
CA PHE A 322 10.83 36.13 47.50
C PHE A 322 12.34 36.05 47.63
N ASP A 323 13.09 36.74 46.77
CA ASP A 323 14.57 36.72 46.78
C ASP A 323 15.15 37.29 48.08
N THR A 324 14.55 38.36 48.61
CA THR A 324 14.97 38.93 49.87
C THR A 324 14.66 38.05 51.08
N LEU A 325 13.55 37.32 51.05
CA LEU A 325 13.19 36.32 52.06
C LEU A 325 14.12 35.13 52.01
N TYR A 326 14.33 34.55 50.81
CA TYR A 326 15.20 33.41 50.61
C TYR A 326 16.64 33.71 50.99
N ASN A 327 17.17 34.87 50.61
CA ASN A 327 18.54 35.29 50.93
C ASN A 327 18.79 35.49 52.41
N LYS A 328 17.78 35.84 53.20
CA LYS A 328 17.85 35.98 54.67
C LYS A 328 17.81 34.67 55.43
N LEU A 329 17.48 33.54 54.78
CA LEU A 329 17.42 32.23 55.45
C LEU A 329 18.84 31.71 55.74
N PRO A 330 19.02 30.98 56.88
CA PRO A 330 20.24 30.22 57.16
C PRO A 330 20.50 29.19 56.06
N GLN A 331 21.74 28.80 55.84
CA GLN A 331 22.15 27.93 54.75
C GLN A 331 21.44 26.55 54.80
N ASP A 332 21.26 25.99 55.98
CA ASP A 332 20.55 24.72 56.20
C ASP A 332 19.09 24.82 55.74
N LYS A 333 18.39 25.91 56.04
CA LYS A 333 17.02 26.13 55.64
C LYS A 333 16.89 26.39 54.14
N LYS A 334 17.90 27.02 53.52
CA LYS A 334 17.96 27.16 52.06
C LYS A 334 18.06 25.80 51.37
N LEU A 335 18.99 24.96 51.89
CA LEU A 335 19.16 23.59 51.36
C LEU A 335 17.89 22.76 51.53
N MET A 336 17.25 22.82 52.71
CA MET A 336 15.97 22.16 52.95
C MET A 336 14.87 22.62 52.00
N ALA A 337 14.76 23.94 51.75
CA ALA A 337 13.76 24.47 50.83
C ALA A 337 14.00 24.01 49.39
N VAL A 338 15.26 23.96 48.94
CA VAL A 338 15.61 23.45 47.58
C VAL A 338 15.31 21.96 47.47
N ASN A 339 15.72 21.17 48.48
CA ASN A 339 15.45 19.72 48.46
C ASN A 339 13.94 19.44 48.49
N GLN A 340 13.17 20.21 49.29
CA GLN A 340 11.71 20.09 49.32
C GLN A 340 11.09 20.46 47.96
N ALA A 341 11.53 21.55 47.35
CA ALA A 341 11.07 21.93 46.02
C ALA A 341 11.39 20.87 44.96
N GLN A 342 12.63 20.34 44.99
CA GLN A 342 13.04 19.26 44.08
C GLN A 342 12.19 18.01 44.26
N SER A 343 11.97 17.56 45.50
CA SER A 343 11.13 16.37 45.76
C SER A 343 9.69 16.58 45.34
N THR A 344 9.14 17.79 45.58
CA THR A 344 7.78 18.13 45.12
C THR A 344 7.66 18.10 43.59
N VAL A 345 8.61 18.72 42.88
CA VAL A 345 8.62 18.70 41.41
C VAL A 345 8.75 17.28 40.88
N GLN A 346 9.59 16.46 41.48
CA GLN A 346 9.79 15.07 41.07
C GLN A 346 8.53 14.24 41.30
N GLN A 347 7.82 14.45 42.39
CA GLN A 347 6.55 13.81 42.70
C GLN A 347 5.45 14.24 41.70
N GLU A 348 5.35 15.53 41.39
CA GLU A 348 4.40 16.05 40.40
C GLU A 348 4.68 15.53 38.99
N LEU A 349 5.96 15.38 38.62
CA LEU A 349 6.33 14.81 37.34
C LEU A 349 5.87 13.36 37.20
N SER A 350 6.08 12.56 38.27
CA SER A 350 5.58 11.17 38.30
C SER A 350 4.04 11.07 38.28
N ASP A 351 3.36 12.00 38.97
CA ASP A 351 1.88 12.07 38.94
C ASP A 351 1.35 12.46 37.55
N LEU A 352 2.01 13.42 36.88
CA LEU A 352 1.67 13.78 35.49
C LEU A 352 1.91 12.64 34.51
N ASP A 353 3.00 11.89 34.65
CA ASP A 353 3.28 10.72 33.82
C ASP A 353 2.20 9.65 34.00
N PHE A 354 1.81 9.37 35.25
CA PHE A 354 0.73 8.43 35.55
C PHE A 354 -0.62 8.90 34.97
N LYS A 355 -0.96 10.19 35.13
CA LYS A 355 -2.19 10.79 34.58
C LYS A 355 -2.18 10.77 33.05
N SER A 356 -1.05 11.08 32.43
CA SER A 356 -0.86 10.98 30.98
C SER A 356 -1.09 9.56 30.47
N MET A 357 -0.52 8.56 31.18
CA MET A 357 -0.71 7.16 30.81
C MET A 357 -2.17 6.74 30.97
N SER A 358 -2.84 7.11 32.06
CA SER A 358 -4.26 6.75 32.29
C SER A 358 -5.24 7.40 31.30
N THR A 359 -4.88 8.57 30.74
CA THR A 359 -5.72 9.26 29.74
C THR A 359 -5.37 8.89 28.30
N SER A 360 -4.25 8.23 28.05
CA SER A 360 -3.80 7.86 26.70
C SER A 360 -4.76 6.95 25.96
N ASP A 361 -5.43 6.03 26.67
CA ASP A 361 -6.39 5.09 26.11
C ASP A 361 -7.66 5.81 25.61
N ALA A 362 -8.14 6.80 26.37
CA ALA A 362 -9.30 7.60 25.96
C ALA A 362 -8.99 8.44 24.72
N ASP A 363 -7.81 9.08 24.67
CA ASP A 363 -7.36 9.83 23.51
C ASP A 363 -7.17 8.92 22.28
N TYR A 364 -6.64 7.71 22.46
CA TYR A 364 -6.53 6.71 21.41
C TYR A 364 -7.92 6.28 20.87
N MET A 365 -8.91 6.08 21.73
CA MET A 365 -10.27 5.75 21.33
C MET A 365 -10.92 6.89 20.52
N ILE A 366 -10.76 8.15 20.97
CA ILE A 366 -11.24 9.32 20.26
C ILE A 366 -10.61 9.40 18.87
N ARG A 367 -9.27 9.19 18.76
CA ARG A 367 -8.58 9.18 17.48
C ARG A 367 -9.11 8.08 16.55
N GLN A 368 -9.35 6.87 17.05
CA GLN A 368 -9.93 5.78 16.26
C GLN A 368 -11.30 6.15 15.69
N HIS A 369 -12.19 6.72 16.51
CA HIS A 369 -13.52 7.13 16.06
C HIS A 369 -13.43 8.23 14.98
N LYS A 370 -12.59 9.25 15.17
CA LYS A 370 -12.36 10.31 14.16
C LYS A 370 -11.77 9.75 12.87
N ILE A 371 -10.83 8.82 12.94
CA ILE A 371 -10.25 8.15 11.76
C ILE A 371 -11.33 7.42 10.97
N GLU A 372 -12.19 6.65 11.64
CA GLU A 372 -13.24 5.88 10.96
C GLU A 372 -14.33 6.79 10.38
N ALA A 373 -14.64 7.92 11.02
CA ALA A 373 -15.54 8.92 10.44
C ALA A 373 -15.01 9.47 9.11
N ILE A 374 -13.73 9.89 9.07
CA ILE A 374 -13.11 10.41 7.84
C ILE A 374 -12.95 9.30 6.80
N ASN A 375 -12.64 8.08 7.21
CA ASN A 375 -12.46 6.94 6.33
C ASN A 375 -13.68 6.67 5.44
N LYS A 376 -14.89 6.86 5.96
CA LYS A 376 -16.13 6.70 5.19
C LYS A 376 -16.21 7.66 4.00
N PHE A 377 -15.70 8.87 4.15
CA PHE A 377 -15.66 9.86 3.07
C PHE A 377 -14.51 9.62 2.10
N THR A 378 -13.30 9.36 2.61
CA THR A 378 -12.11 9.21 1.77
C THR A 378 -12.21 7.99 0.87
N LEU A 379 -12.75 6.87 1.36
CA LEU A 379 -12.91 5.66 0.59
C LEU A 379 -14.01 5.80 -0.48
N ALA A 380 -15.11 6.49 -0.18
CA ALA A 380 -16.12 6.81 -1.18
C ALA A 380 -15.56 7.74 -2.28
N LEU A 381 -14.81 8.79 -1.89
CA LEU A 381 -14.18 9.72 -2.81
C LEU A 381 -13.15 9.02 -3.71
N SER A 382 -12.47 7.98 -3.21
CA SER A 382 -11.50 7.19 -3.98
C SER A 382 -12.13 6.55 -5.23
N CYS A 383 -13.43 6.24 -5.22
CA CYS A 383 -14.14 5.76 -6.40
C CYS A 383 -14.04 6.76 -7.57
N LEU A 384 -14.24 8.05 -7.29
CA LEU A 384 -14.16 9.10 -8.29
C LEU A 384 -12.72 9.35 -8.75
N ILE A 385 -11.78 9.39 -7.81
CA ILE A 385 -10.35 9.58 -8.10
C ILE A 385 -9.84 8.47 -9.01
N PHE A 386 -10.18 7.23 -8.70
CA PHE A 386 -9.74 6.07 -9.49
C PHE A 386 -10.38 6.03 -10.88
N PHE A 387 -11.60 6.51 -11.03
CA PHE A 387 -12.18 6.70 -12.35
C PHE A 387 -11.36 7.70 -13.19
N PHE A 388 -11.00 8.86 -12.62
CA PHE A 388 -10.21 9.87 -13.32
C PHE A 388 -8.73 9.46 -13.55
N ILE A 389 -8.26 8.39 -12.92
CA ILE A 389 -6.99 7.76 -13.27
C ILE A 389 -7.21 6.70 -14.36
N GLY A 390 -8.19 5.80 -14.16
CA GLY A 390 -8.38 4.63 -15.00
C GLY A 390 -8.87 4.95 -16.42
N ALA A 391 -9.91 5.76 -16.55
CA ALA A 391 -10.50 6.08 -17.84
C ALA A 391 -9.53 6.82 -18.78
N PRO A 392 -8.79 7.86 -18.33
CA PRO A 392 -7.80 8.52 -19.15
C PRO A 392 -6.60 7.63 -19.49
N LEU A 393 -6.10 6.82 -18.54
CA LEU A 393 -5.04 5.86 -18.82
C LEU A 393 -5.46 4.83 -19.87
N GLY A 394 -6.69 4.30 -19.76
CA GLY A 394 -7.25 3.40 -20.76
C GLY A 394 -7.34 4.02 -22.16
N ALA A 395 -7.74 5.30 -22.23
CA ALA A 395 -7.83 6.02 -23.50
C ALA A 395 -6.46 6.26 -24.17
N ILE A 396 -5.39 6.37 -23.40
CA ILE A 396 -4.02 6.57 -23.90
C ILE A 396 -3.40 5.24 -24.35
N ILE A 397 -3.65 4.16 -23.59
CA ILE A 397 -3.05 2.85 -23.82
C ILE A 397 -3.87 2.10 -24.86
N ARG A 398 -3.50 2.25 -26.13
CA ARG A 398 -4.22 1.67 -27.27
C ARG A 398 -3.84 0.22 -27.60
N LYS A 399 -2.75 -0.29 -27.01
CA LYS A 399 -2.19 -1.63 -27.30
C LYS A 399 -1.77 -2.32 -26.03
N GLY A 400 -2.14 -3.59 -25.84
CA GLY A 400 -1.65 -4.37 -24.71
C GLY A 400 -2.58 -5.48 -24.21
N GLY A 401 -3.74 -5.71 -24.84
CA GLY A 401 -4.70 -6.73 -24.43
C GLY A 401 -5.18 -6.54 -22.98
N LEU A 402 -5.83 -7.53 -22.40
CA LEU A 402 -6.40 -7.48 -21.04
C LEU A 402 -5.34 -7.45 -19.91
N GLY A 403 -4.11 -7.91 -20.17
CA GLY A 403 -3.09 -8.05 -19.13
C GLY A 403 -2.52 -6.71 -18.65
N PHE A 404 -2.29 -5.77 -19.57
CA PHE A 404 -1.69 -4.48 -19.24
C PHE A 404 -2.55 -3.59 -18.33
N PRO A 405 -3.88 -3.46 -18.58
CA PRO A 405 -4.80 -2.80 -17.65
C PRO A 405 -4.77 -3.36 -16.23
N VAL A 406 -4.69 -4.68 -16.09
CA VAL A 406 -4.63 -5.34 -14.76
C VAL A 406 -3.36 -4.94 -14.02
N VAL A 407 -2.19 -5.01 -14.67
CA VAL A 407 -0.90 -4.66 -14.03
C VAL A 407 -0.89 -3.20 -13.56
N ILE A 408 -1.35 -2.26 -14.40
CA ILE A 408 -1.40 -0.85 -14.02
C ILE A 408 -2.37 -0.61 -12.88
N SER A 409 -3.56 -1.22 -12.92
CA SER A 409 -4.55 -1.04 -11.86
C SER A 409 -4.05 -1.56 -10.51
N VAL A 410 -3.35 -2.69 -10.50
CA VAL A 410 -2.72 -3.24 -9.30
C VAL A 410 -1.62 -2.30 -8.79
N LEU A 411 -0.79 -1.74 -9.67
CA LEU A 411 0.27 -0.81 -9.27
C LEU A 411 -0.31 0.47 -8.63
N VAL A 412 -1.30 1.08 -9.25
CA VAL A 412 -1.99 2.27 -8.70
C VAL A 412 -2.66 1.94 -7.36
N PHE A 413 -3.27 0.76 -7.25
CA PHE A 413 -3.89 0.31 -6.01
C PHE A 413 -2.87 0.07 -4.90
N ILE A 414 -1.70 -0.51 -5.20
CA ILE A 414 -0.61 -0.69 -4.23
C ILE A 414 -0.16 0.67 -3.68
N VAL A 415 0.03 1.65 -4.55
CA VAL A 415 0.39 3.03 -4.12
C VAL A 415 -0.67 3.61 -3.19
N PHE A 416 -1.94 3.51 -3.57
CA PHE A 416 -3.06 3.94 -2.73
C PHE A 416 -3.04 3.24 -1.36
N PHE A 417 -2.90 1.92 -1.36
CA PHE A 417 -2.93 1.10 -0.14
C PHE A 417 -1.77 1.45 0.82
N ILE A 418 -0.56 1.66 0.27
CA ILE A 418 0.60 2.09 1.06
C ILE A 418 0.34 3.45 1.70
N LEU A 419 -0.14 4.42 0.92
CA LEU A 419 -0.42 5.77 1.40
C LEU A 419 -1.54 5.78 2.47
N ASP A 420 -2.64 5.08 2.22
CA ASP A 420 -3.78 5.01 3.15
C ASP A 420 -3.40 4.29 4.46
N ASN A 421 -2.68 3.17 4.37
CA ASN A 421 -2.26 2.40 5.54
C ASN A 421 -1.19 3.15 6.36
N THR A 422 -0.25 3.83 5.70
CA THR A 422 0.74 4.67 6.39
C THR A 422 0.05 5.84 7.10
N GLY A 423 -0.85 6.52 6.40
CA GLY A 423 -1.65 7.60 6.99
C GLY A 423 -2.51 7.14 8.17
N TYR A 424 -3.14 5.97 8.06
CA TYR A 424 -3.90 5.34 9.14
C TYR A 424 -3.02 5.08 10.38
N ARG A 425 -1.85 4.45 10.20
CA ARG A 425 -0.93 4.12 11.30
C ARG A 425 -0.41 5.36 12.01
N MET A 426 0.05 6.36 11.25
CA MET A 426 0.60 7.59 11.80
C MET A 426 -0.44 8.46 12.51
N SER A 427 -1.68 8.48 12.00
CA SER A 427 -2.79 9.16 12.68
C SER A 427 -3.23 8.42 13.95
N ARG A 428 -3.23 7.10 13.92
CA ARG A 428 -3.60 6.27 15.07
C ARG A 428 -2.61 6.41 16.21
N SER A 429 -1.31 6.47 15.92
CA SER A 429 -0.26 6.71 16.92
C SER A 429 -0.26 8.13 17.47
N GLY A 430 -0.98 9.07 16.85
CA GLY A 430 -1.01 10.48 17.25
C GLY A 430 0.13 11.33 16.68
N MET A 431 1.03 10.75 15.86
CA MET A 431 2.14 11.49 15.24
C MET A 431 1.67 12.50 14.22
N TRP A 432 0.59 12.16 13.47
CA TRP A 432 0.03 13.02 12.44
C TRP A 432 -1.39 13.44 12.78
N ALA A 433 -1.76 14.65 12.36
CA ALA A 433 -3.14 15.10 12.41
C ALA A 433 -4.02 14.14 11.58
N ILE A 434 -5.20 13.80 12.10
CA ILE A 434 -6.08 12.77 11.52
C ILE A 434 -6.50 13.13 10.09
N TRP A 435 -6.83 14.40 9.84
CA TRP A 435 -7.18 14.89 8.51
C TRP A 435 -6.04 14.78 7.51
N PHE A 436 -4.79 15.00 7.95
CA PHE A 436 -3.61 14.88 7.12
C PHE A 436 -3.34 13.40 6.77
N GLY A 437 -3.32 12.52 7.79
CA GLY A 437 -3.03 11.12 7.56
C GLY A 437 -4.07 10.42 6.67
N LYS A 438 -5.35 10.62 6.93
CA LYS A 438 -6.42 10.03 6.08
C LYS A 438 -6.63 10.78 4.76
N GLY A 439 -6.23 12.05 4.69
CA GLY A 439 -6.20 12.84 3.48
C GLY A 439 -5.01 12.58 2.56
N LEU A 440 -3.96 11.89 3.03
CA LEU A 440 -2.71 11.70 2.29
C LEU A 440 -2.93 10.98 0.94
N ALA A 441 -3.65 9.86 0.93
CA ALA A 441 -3.92 9.12 -0.29
C ALA A 441 -4.74 9.93 -1.30
N PRO A 442 -5.87 10.54 -0.96
CA PRO A 442 -6.57 11.47 -1.86
C PRO A 442 -5.72 12.66 -2.30
N ALA A 443 -4.91 13.24 -1.41
CA ALA A 443 -4.08 14.41 -1.72
C ALA A 443 -2.98 14.11 -2.76
N VAL A 444 -2.44 12.90 -2.77
CA VAL A 444 -1.43 12.47 -3.76
C VAL A 444 -2.09 12.01 -5.06
N LEU A 445 -3.18 11.25 -4.97
CA LEU A 445 -3.81 10.66 -6.15
C LEU A 445 -4.68 11.66 -6.94
N THR A 446 -5.25 12.69 -6.31
CA THR A 446 -6.05 13.70 -7.02
C THR A 446 -5.21 14.50 -8.01
N PRO A 447 -4.03 15.07 -7.66
CA PRO A 447 -3.14 15.70 -8.64
C PRO A 447 -2.72 14.76 -9.75
N LEU A 448 -2.44 13.48 -9.43
CA LEU A 448 -2.14 12.47 -10.42
C LEU A 448 -3.31 12.24 -11.39
N ALA A 449 -4.53 12.14 -10.87
CA ALA A 449 -5.76 12.00 -11.67
C ALA A 449 -5.95 13.19 -12.61
N ILE A 450 -5.77 14.43 -12.11
CA ILE A 450 -5.86 15.66 -12.90
C ILE A 450 -4.77 15.67 -13.98
N PHE A 451 -3.53 15.34 -13.63
CA PHE A 451 -2.41 15.29 -14.57
C PHE A 451 -2.65 14.30 -15.70
N VAL A 452 -3.06 13.07 -15.37
CA VAL A 452 -3.33 12.02 -16.36
C VAL A 452 -4.51 12.40 -17.26
N THR A 453 -5.58 12.95 -16.67
CA THR A 453 -6.75 13.43 -17.42
C THR A 453 -6.37 14.56 -18.38
N TYR A 454 -5.59 15.55 -17.94
CA TYR A 454 -5.11 16.65 -18.77
C TYR A 454 -4.26 16.13 -19.95
N LYS A 455 -3.34 15.20 -19.68
CA LYS A 455 -2.50 14.59 -20.72
C LYS A 455 -3.30 13.75 -21.73
N ALA A 456 -4.31 13.03 -21.27
CA ALA A 456 -5.19 12.23 -22.13
C ALA A 456 -6.05 13.12 -23.05
N THR A 457 -6.51 14.27 -22.54
CA THR A 457 -7.35 15.21 -23.30
C THR A 457 -6.56 15.92 -24.39
N ASN A 458 -5.27 16.19 -24.14
CA ASN A 458 -4.39 16.91 -25.09
C ASN A 458 -3.59 15.98 -26.01
N ASP A 459 -3.99 14.70 -26.15
CA ASP A 459 -3.36 13.69 -27.02
C ASP A 459 -1.81 13.65 -26.92
N SER A 460 -1.27 13.84 -25.73
CA SER A 460 0.17 13.91 -25.53
C SER A 460 0.81 12.52 -25.66
N SER A 461 1.93 12.46 -26.41
CA SER A 461 2.73 11.25 -26.66
C SER A 461 3.45 10.72 -25.40
N VAL A 462 3.32 11.37 -24.24
CA VAL A 462 4.05 11.04 -23.00
C VAL A 462 3.80 9.61 -22.51
N PHE A 463 2.64 9.03 -22.81
CA PHE A 463 2.30 7.65 -22.45
C PHE A 463 2.32 6.67 -23.61
N ASN A 464 2.90 7.06 -24.77
CA ASN A 464 3.08 6.14 -25.87
C ASN A 464 4.18 5.13 -25.51
N MET A 465 3.78 3.88 -25.25
CA MET A 465 4.70 2.79 -24.91
C MET A 465 5.80 2.58 -25.96
N ASP A 466 5.51 2.88 -27.22
CA ASP A 466 6.49 2.76 -28.30
C ASP A 466 7.64 3.77 -28.12
N VAL A 467 7.38 4.97 -27.60
CA VAL A 467 8.41 5.97 -27.28
C VAL A 467 9.31 5.49 -26.13
N TYR A 468 8.73 4.90 -25.09
CA TYR A 468 9.50 4.32 -23.98
C TYR A 468 10.27 3.08 -24.42
N LYS A 469 9.64 2.21 -25.22
CA LYS A 469 10.31 1.05 -25.82
C LYS A 469 11.48 1.47 -26.68
N GLU A 470 11.32 2.50 -27.54
CA GLU A 470 12.42 3.07 -28.30
C GLU A 470 13.50 3.67 -27.40
N PHE A 471 13.11 4.42 -26.37
CA PHE A 471 14.06 4.98 -25.41
C PHE A 471 14.85 3.86 -24.69
N PHE A 472 14.18 2.81 -24.20
CA PHE A 472 14.85 1.68 -23.57
C PHE A 472 15.67 0.86 -24.57
N MET A 473 15.18 0.65 -25.79
CA MET A 473 15.96 0.01 -26.85
C MET A 473 17.21 0.83 -27.22
N LYS A 474 17.08 2.15 -27.33
CA LYS A 474 18.22 3.06 -27.53
C LYS A 474 19.15 3.04 -26.31
N LEU A 475 18.62 3.02 -25.08
CA LEU A 475 19.41 2.94 -23.85
C LEU A 475 20.20 1.63 -23.75
N LEU A 476 19.54 0.50 -24.03
CA LEU A 476 20.16 -0.84 -24.02
C LEU A 476 20.97 -1.16 -25.30
N GLY A 477 20.91 -0.29 -26.31
CA GLY A 477 21.59 -0.49 -27.58
C GLY A 477 21.05 -1.68 -28.39
N LEU A 478 19.76 -1.99 -28.27
CA LEU A 478 19.13 -3.07 -29.04
C LEU A 478 18.88 -2.64 -30.49
N ARG A 479 18.92 -3.59 -31.42
CA ARG A 479 18.67 -3.31 -32.85
C ARG A 479 17.20 -3.08 -33.12
N GLN A 480 16.87 -2.04 -33.86
CA GLN A 480 15.59 -1.86 -34.53
C GLN A 480 15.65 -2.57 -35.89
N LYS A 481 14.66 -3.38 -36.20
CA LYS A 481 14.50 -4.00 -37.51
C LYS A 481 13.59 -3.13 -38.37
N ARG A 482 13.94 -2.94 -39.64
CA ARG A 482 13.08 -2.31 -40.61
C ARG A 482 12.06 -3.33 -41.13
N HIS A 483 10.84 -2.90 -41.36
CA HIS A 483 9.80 -3.70 -42.01
C HIS A 483 9.14 -2.83 -43.09
N TYR A 484 9.48 -3.12 -44.30
CA TYR A 484 8.86 -2.50 -45.45
C TYR A 484 7.83 -3.47 -46.05
N PHE A 485 6.63 -2.95 -46.27
CA PHE A 485 5.55 -3.68 -46.95
C PHE A 485 5.33 -3.03 -48.31
N GLY A 486 5.04 -3.84 -49.37
CA GLY A 486 4.69 -3.33 -50.66
C GLY A 486 3.47 -2.37 -50.58
N LYS A 487 3.55 -1.24 -51.21
CA LYS A 487 2.42 -0.30 -51.27
C LYS A 487 1.35 -0.85 -52.22
N GLU A 488 0.07 -0.73 -51.84
CA GLU A 488 -1.06 -1.16 -52.66
C GLU A 488 -1.20 -0.30 -53.96
N VAL A 489 -0.73 0.96 -53.91
CA VAL A 489 -0.75 1.88 -55.02
C VAL A 489 0.64 2.46 -55.21
N ILE A 490 1.26 2.20 -56.35
CA ILE A 490 2.55 2.76 -56.75
C ILE A 490 2.24 3.97 -57.66
N ILE A 491 2.68 5.18 -57.23
CA ILE A 491 2.42 6.43 -57.95
C ILE A 491 3.52 6.71 -58.98
N THR A 492 4.76 6.38 -58.64
CA THR A 492 5.95 6.56 -59.49
C THR A 492 6.85 5.35 -59.35
N ASP A 493 7.32 4.78 -60.45
CA ASP A 493 8.32 3.70 -60.43
C ASP A 493 9.70 4.27 -60.06
N PRO A 494 10.53 3.53 -59.29
CA PRO A 494 11.87 3.93 -58.92
C PRO A 494 12.78 4.07 -60.15
N ASP A 495 13.72 5.05 -60.10
CA ASP A 495 14.78 5.12 -61.11
C ASP A 495 15.94 4.17 -60.76
N TYR A 496 15.76 2.91 -61.11
CA TYR A 496 16.70 1.81 -60.79
C TYR A 496 18.14 2.09 -61.26
N GLN A 497 18.33 2.91 -62.32
CA GLN A 497 19.67 3.19 -62.86
C GLN A 497 20.41 4.17 -61.98
N THR A 498 19.76 5.28 -61.67
CA THR A 498 20.29 6.32 -60.78
C THR A 498 20.51 5.77 -59.38
N ASP A 499 19.59 4.93 -58.87
CA ASP A 499 19.71 4.29 -57.55
C ASP A 499 20.87 3.30 -57.49
N ALA A 500 21.11 2.51 -58.54
CA ALA A 500 22.25 1.59 -58.58
C ALA A 500 23.58 2.36 -58.57
N GLU A 501 23.68 3.50 -59.30
CA GLU A 501 24.88 4.35 -59.29
C GLU A 501 25.11 5.00 -57.91
N LYS A 502 24.03 5.47 -57.23
CA LYS A 502 24.09 6.03 -55.88
C LYS A 502 24.54 4.94 -54.87
N LEU A 503 24.00 3.73 -54.95
CA LEU A 503 24.41 2.61 -54.09
C LEU A 503 25.87 2.22 -54.28
N GLU A 504 26.41 2.26 -55.51
CA GLU A 504 27.84 2.02 -55.79
C GLU A 504 28.72 3.12 -55.15
N ARG A 505 28.34 4.39 -55.20
CA ARG A 505 29.03 5.51 -54.52
C ARG A 505 29.00 5.34 -53.01
N ILE A 506 27.85 5.03 -52.43
CA ILE A 506 27.69 4.80 -51.00
C ILE A 506 28.63 3.65 -50.55
N ASN A 507 28.78 2.57 -51.33
CA ASN A 507 29.72 1.49 -51.02
C ASN A 507 31.19 1.94 -51.01
N GLN A 508 31.57 2.84 -51.95
CA GLN A 508 32.90 3.44 -51.95
C GLN A 508 33.13 4.32 -50.73
N ASP A 509 32.17 5.18 -50.39
CA ASP A 509 32.23 6.04 -49.21
C ASP A 509 32.30 5.22 -47.90
N ILE A 510 31.54 4.14 -47.77
CA ILE A 510 31.62 3.23 -46.62
C ILE A 510 33.01 2.58 -46.49
N THR A 511 33.64 2.19 -47.62
CA THR A 511 34.99 1.58 -47.58
C THR A 511 36.05 2.61 -47.19
N LEU A 512 35.97 3.84 -47.65
CA LEU A 512 36.83 4.97 -47.25
C LEU A 512 36.67 5.30 -45.79
N TYR A 513 35.44 5.51 -45.35
CA TYR A 513 35.10 5.78 -43.94
C TYR A 513 35.64 4.73 -42.97
N ASN A 514 35.50 3.44 -43.31
CA ASN A 514 36.02 2.36 -42.47
C ASN A 514 37.56 2.33 -42.36
N LYS A 515 38.27 2.79 -43.41
CA LYS A 515 39.74 2.91 -43.41
C LYS A 515 40.23 4.10 -42.57
N GLU A 516 39.55 5.22 -42.64
CA GLU A 516 39.96 6.45 -41.96
C GLU A 516 39.63 6.43 -40.47
N HIS A 517 38.42 6.01 -40.07
CA HIS A 517 37.94 6.14 -38.69
C HIS A 517 38.30 4.97 -37.80
N LYS A 518 38.90 3.89 -38.32
CA LYS A 518 39.37 2.69 -37.52
C LYS A 518 38.42 2.31 -36.40
N LEU A 519 37.15 2.08 -36.72
CA LEU A 519 36.03 1.89 -35.75
C LEU A 519 36.25 0.74 -34.75
N VAL A 520 37.09 -0.23 -35.08
CA VAL A 520 37.40 -1.38 -34.26
C VAL A 520 38.31 -1.01 -33.09
N HIS A 521 39.13 0.03 -33.20
CA HIS A 521 40.03 0.47 -32.13
C HIS A 521 39.28 1.18 -31.01
N LEU A 522 39.82 1.07 -29.79
CA LEU A 522 39.33 1.77 -28.62
C LEU A 522 39.36 3.30 -28.84
N PRO A 523 38.26 4.03 -28.62
CA PRO A 523 38.25 5.48 -28.77
C PRO A 523 39.04 6.15 -27.66
N ASN A 524 39.61 7.32 -27.93
CA ASN A 524 40.28 8.10 -26.90
C ASN A 524 39.25 8.64 -25.88
N VAL A 525 39.50 8.38 -24.58
CA VAL A 525 38.61 8.78 -23.49
C VAL A 525 38.36 10.29 -23.47
N ILE A 526 39.39 11.09 -23.77
CA ILE A 526 39.30 12.55 -23.79
C ILE A 526 38.36 13.00 -24.91
N ASN A 527 38.43 12.36 -26.07
CA ASN A 527 37.57 12.72 -27.20
C ASN A 527 36.11 12.32 -26.95
N VAL A 528 35.86 11.24 -26.26
CA VAL A 528 34.49 10.77 -25.96
C VAL A 528 33.76 11.68 -24.98
N PHE A 529 34.43 12.13 -23.92
CA PHE A 529 33.76 12.84 -22.83
C PHE A 529 33.94 14.37 -22.87
N PHE A 530 35.08 14.85 -23.38
CA PHE A 530 35.44 16.28 -23.29
C PHE A 530 35.52 17.01 -24.65
N LYS A 531 36.07 16.33 -25.68
CA LYS A 531 36.33 16.94 -27.00
C LYS A 531 35.74 16.10 -28.13
N TYR A 532 34.42 15.85 -28.06
CA TYR A 532 33.79 15.15 -29.16
C TYR A 532 33.56 16.07 -30.36
N GLU A 533 33.79 15.57 -31.55
CA GLU A 533 33.42 16.17 -32.79
C GLU A 533 32.22 15.43 -33.41
N PRO A 534 31.21 16.14 -33.95
CA PRO A 534 30.12 15.47 -34.67
C PRO A 534 30.67 14.84 -35.94
N ASP A 535 30.25 13.62 -36.22
CA ASP A 535 30.67 12.87 -37.39
C ASP A 535 29.71 13.16 -38.55
N HIS A 536 30.05 14.22 -39.32
CA HIS A 536 29.22 14.66 -40.44
C HIS A 536 29.29 13.71 -41.63
N GLU A 537 30.34 12.91 -41.73
CA GLU A 537 30.54 11.99 -42.84
C GLU A 537 29.56 10.83 -42.81
N ILE A 538 29.41 10.21 -41.61
CA ILE A 538 28.41 9.16 -41.44
C ILE A 538 26.98 9.70 -41.51
N GLU A 539 26.75 10.98 -41.11
CA GLU A 539 25.46 11.63 -41.28
C GLU A 539 25.09 11.77 -42.76
N ARG A 540 26.06 12.16 -43.61
CA ARG A 540 25.87 12.25 -45.05
C ARG A 540 25.58 10.87 -45.66
N ILE A 541 26.42 9.87 -45.37
CA ILE A 541 26.23 8.51 -45.87
C ILE A 541 24.85 7.96 -45.51
N ASN A 542 24.41 8.22 -44.29
CA ASN A 542 23.08 7.79 -43.85
C ASN A 542 21.95 8.53 -44.59
N ALA A 543 22.10 9.84 -44.84
CA ALA A 543 21.10 10.64 -45.55
C ALA A 543 20.96 10.19 -47.01
N GLU A 544 22.08 9.98 -47.71
CA GLU A 544 22.09 9.48 -49.08
C GLU A 544 21.49 8.07 -49.19
N LEU A 545 21.78 7.19 -48.20
CA LEU A 545 21.18 5.85 -48.15
C LEU A 545 19.66 5.90 -47.90
N GLU A 546 19.18 6.77 -47.01
CA GLU A 546 17.73 6.91 -46.76
C GLU A 546 17.00 7.46 -48.01
N GLU A 547 17.60 8.39 -48.76
CA GLU A 547 17.04 8.89 -50.03
C GLU A 547 16.82 7.75 -51.03
N VAL A 548 17.84 6.90 -51.25
CA VAL A 548 17.71 5.73 -52.14
C VAL A 548 16.69 4.73 -51.64
N ILE A 549 16.62 4.48 -50.31
CA ILE A 549 15.64 3.59 -49.70
C ILE A 549 14.21 4.13 -49.92
N GLU A 550 14.00 5.46 -49.79
CA GLU A 550 12.69 6.09 -50.04
C GLU A 550 12.21 5.94 -51.48
N ASP A 551 13.10 5.97 -52.45
CA ASP A 551 12.75 5.74 -53.86
C ASP A 551 12.47 4.24 -54.12
N LEU A 552 13.36 3.36 -53.67
CA LEU A 552 13.22 1.90 -53.85
C LEU A 552 12.02 1.25 -53.10
N ILE A 553 11.45 1.92 -52.08
CA ILE A 553 10.20 1.48 -51.44
C ILE A 553 9.02 1.44 -52.43
N ASN A 554 9.08 2.23 -53.50
CA ASN A 554 8.03 2.25 -54.52
C ASN A 554 8.18 1.10 -55.55
N THR A 555 9.14 0.19 -55.36
CA THR A 555 9.34 -0.95 -56.27
C THR A 555 8.18 -1.95 -56.22
N ALA A 556 7.78 -2.47 -57.34
CA ALA A 556 6.87 -3.63 -57.46
C ALA A 556 7.58 -4.96 -57.22
N ASN A 557 8.93 -4.99 -57.23
CA ASN A 557 9.72 -6.21 -57.09
C ASN A 557 9.83 -6.69 -55.64
N LYS A 558 9.16 -7.82 -55.32
CA LYS A 558 9.14 -8.40 -53.96
C LYS A 558 10.55 -8.83 -53.47
N TYR A 559 11.45 -9.17 -54.36
CA TYR A 559 12.82 -9.58 -54.00
C TYR A 559 13.66 -8.39 -53.52
N ILE A 560 13.55 -7.25 -54.20
CA ILE A 560 14.22 -6.00 -53.77
C ILE A 560 13.65 -5.54 -52.43
N LEU A 561 12.33 -5.59 -52.24
CA LEU A 561 11.69 -5.30 -50.94
C LEU A 561 12.17 -6.23 -49.83
N HIS A 562 12.39 -7.51 -50.12
CA HIS A 562 12.92 -8.46 -49.16
C HIS A 562 14.34 -8.10 -48.72
N ASP A 563 15.20 -7.75 -49.67
CA ASP A 563 16.59 -7.37 -49.38
C ASP A 563 16.65 -6.03 -48.62
N MET A 564 15.78 -5.07 -48.94
CA MET A 564 15.65 -3.82 -48.20
C MET A 564 15.32 -4.00 -46.72
N ASN A 565 14.57 -5.03 -46.36
CA ASN A 565 14.29 -5.35 -44.94
C ASN A 565 15.53 -5.81 -44.16
N GLN A 566 16.65 -6.09 -44.82
CA GLN A 566 17.93 -6.43 -44.18
C GLN A 566 18.73 -5.18 -43.76
N TYR A 567 18.39 -3.98 -44.26
CA TYR A 567 19.07 -2.77 -43.84
C TYR A 567 18.94 -2.48 -42.36
N PRO A 568 20.06 -2.34 -41.65
CA PRO A 568 20.03 -1.92 -40.25
C PRO A 568 19.68 -0.44 -40.13
N VAL A 569 19.07 -0.05 -39.03
CA VAL A 569 18.89 1.38 -38.68
C VAL A 569 20.18 1.88 -38.05
N LEU A 570 20.85 2.81 -38.71
CA LEU A 570 22.11 3.38 -38.22
C LEU A 570 21.87 4.32 -37.03
N SER A 571 22.67 4.16 -35.98
CA SER A 571 22.67 5.06 -34.84
C SER A 571 23.78 6.10 -34.99
N VAL A 572 23.56 7.10 -35.86
CA VAL A 572 24.56 8.06 -36.34
C VAL A 572 25.25 8.85 -35.23
N LYS A 573 24.57 9.18 -34.13
CA LYS A 573 25.12 10.00 -33.03
C LYS A 573 25.65 9.18 -31.83
N ALA A 574 25.26 7.93 -31.72
CA ALA A 574 25.53 7.13 -30.51
C ALA A 574 26.97 6.65 -30.35
N HIS A 575 27.77 6.72 -31.44
CA HIS A 575 29.17 6.25 -31.44
C HIS A 575 30.19 7.38 -31.16
N THR A 576 29.74 8.65 -31.12
CA THR A 576 30.61 9.80 -30.85
C THR A 576 30.54 10.32 -29.44
N ARG A 577 29.39 10.28 -28.79
CA ARG A 577 29.16 10.86 -27.45
C ARG A 577 28.11 10.11 -26.65
N PRO A 578 28.25 10.01 -25.29
CA PRO A 578 27.23 9.40 -24.42
C PRO A 578 25.93 10.19 -24.35
N PHE A 579 26.02 11.53 -24.18
CA PHE A 579 24.88 12.43 -24.06
C PHE A 579 25.01 13.63 -25.02
N GLU A 580 23.89 14.23 -25.38
CA GLU A 580 23.89 15.42 -26.24
C GLU A 580 24.45 16.67 -25.55
N ARG A 581 24.24 16.79 -24.21
CA ARG A 581 24.70 17.95 -23.43
C ARG A 581 26.09 17.73 -22.87
N LYS A 582 27.03 18.66 -23.15
CA LYS A 582 28.44 18.59 -22.72
C LYS A 582 28.61 18.41 -21.21
N TRP A 583 27.87 19.16 -20.41
CA TRP A 583 27.97 19.09 -18.94
C TRP A 583 27.60 17.71 -18.37
N LEU A 584 26.62 17.00 -18.99
CA LEU A 584 26.28 15.62 -18.59
C LEU A 584 27.40 14.63 -18.89
N ASN A 585 28.14 14.82 -20.00
CA ASN A 585 29.28 13.97 -20.33
C ASN A 585 30.42 14.16 -19.33
N ILE A 586 30.69 15.39 -18.88
CA ILE A 586 31.71 15.71 -17.89
C ILE A 586 31.34 15.07 -16.53
N ILE A 587 30.11 15.26 -16.08
CA ILE A 587 29.63 14.65 -14.83
C ILE A 587 29.71 13.11 -14.90
N ALA A 588 29.29 12.53 -16.03
CA ALA A 588 29.33 11.08 -16.22
C ALA A 588 30.77 10.54 -16.25
N ALA A 589 31.76 11.31 -16.72
CA ALA A 589 33.16 10.91 -16.69
C ALA A 589 33.72 10.85 -15.26
N ILE A 590 33.25 11.71 -14.35
CA ILE A 590 33.73 11.82 -12.97
C ILE A 590 33.14 10.73 -12.05
N ILE A 591 31.89 10.31 -12.32
CA ILE A 591 31.17 9.35 -11.44
C ILE A 591 31.59 7.92 -11.79
N PHE A 592 32.45 7.31 -10.99
CA PHE A 592 32.73 5.89 -11.05
C PHE A 592 31.59 5.08 -10.40
N PRO A 593 31.08 3.96 -11.00
CA PRO A 593 31.49 3.29 -12.25
C PRO A 593 30.74 3.74 -13.51
N VAL A 594 29.94 4.79 -13.47
CA VAL A 594 29.08 5.24 -14.59
C VAL A 594 29.91 5.60 -15.84
N GLY A 595 31.01 6.31 -15.65
CA GLY A 595 31.90 6.69 -16.75
C GLY A 595 32.47 5.48 -17.49
N THR A 596 32.92 4.46 -16.78
CA THR A 596 33.46 3.23 -17.38
C THR A 596 32.39 2.43 -18.13
N LEU A 597 31.18 2.35 -17.60
CA LEU A 597 30.05 1.68 -18.27
C LEU A 597 29.64 2.42 -19.54
N LEU A 598 29.59 3.75 -19.52
CA LEU A 598 29.29 4.55 -20.69
C LEU A 598 30.38 4.49 -21.75
N TYR A 599 31.64 4.43 -21.36
CA TYR A 599 32.76 4.26 -22.27
C TYR A 599 32.71 2.88 -22.96
N LEU A 600 32.47 1.81 -22.24
CA LEU A 600 32.28 0.46 -22.81
C LEU A 600 31.07 0.41 -23.74
N ARG A 601 30.01 1.12 -23.41
CA ARG A 601 28.82 1.27 -24.26
C ARG A 601 29.18 1.97 -25.57
N MET A 602 29.94 3.06 -25.52
CA MET A 602 30.40 3.79 -26.70
C MET A 602 31.24 2.90 -27.62
N TRP A 603 32.20 2.16 -27.06
CA TRP A 603 33.00 1.20 -27.83
C TRP A 603 32.14 0.13 -28.50
N ARG A 604 31.16 -0.39 -27.79
CA ARG A 604 30.17 -1.34 -28.35
C ARG A 604 29.37 -0.72 -29.51
N PHE A 605 29.01 0.55 -29.43
CA PHE A 605 28.34 1.24 -30.55
C PHE A 605 29.26 1.42 -31.78
N ARG A 606 30.54 1.69 -31.60
CA ARG A 606 31.51 1.74 -32.69
C ARG A 606 31.68 0.38 -33.40
N LEU A 607 31.82 -0.69 -32.62
CA LEU A 607 31.90 -2.06 -33.16
C LEU A 607 30.59 -2.46 -33.87
N ARG A 608 29.48 -1.96 -33.41
CA ARG A 608 28.18 -2.18 -34.04
C ARG A 608 28.07 -1.41 -35.34
N LEU A 609 28.45 -0.12 -35.38
CA LEU A 609 28.46 0.70 -36.59
C LEU A 609 29.31 0.02 -37.66
N PHE A 610 30.48 -0.47 -37.33
CA PHE A 610 31.33 -1.20 -38.28
C PHE A 610 30.62 -2.43 -38.89
N ARG A 611 29.92 -3.21 -38.07
CA ARG A 611 29.15 -4.36 -38.54
C ARG A 611 27.94 -3.97 -39.37
N ASP A 612 27.25 -2.91 -38.98
CA ASP A 612 26.07 -2.43 -39.66
C ASP A 612 26.45 -1.84 -41.06
N LEU A 613 27.57 -1.11 -41.17
CA LEU A 613 28.12 -0.64 -42.44
C LEU A 613 28.52 -1.81 -43.36
N LYS A 614 29.06 -2.90 -42.81
CA LYS A 614 29.36 -4.09 -43.59
C LYS A 614 28.10 -4.75 -44.16
N VAL A 615 27.04 -4.84 -43.34
CA VAL A 615 25.74 -5.38 -43.78
C VAL A 615 25.14 -4.49 -44.86
N ILE A 616 25.20 -3.15 -44.70
CA ILE A 616 24.72 -2.20 -45.72
C ILE A 616 25.45 -2.40 -47.03
N SER A 617 26.78 -2.46 -47.01
CA SER A 617 27.57 -2.66 -48.23
C SER A 617 27.24 -3.97 -48.94
N GLN A 618 26.97 -5.05 -48.17
CA GLN A 618 26.56 -6.32 -48.74
C GLN A 618 25.15 -6.24 -49.35
N THR A 619 24.18 -5.68 -48.59
CA THR A 619 22.81 -5.50 -49.09
C THR A 619 22.75 -4.62 -50.32
N ASN A 620 23.56 -3.52 -50.37
CA ASN A 620 23.68 -2.67 -51.57
C ASN A 620 24.14 -3.48 -52.79
N THR A 621 25.16 -4.36 -52.60
CA THR A 621 25.67 -5.21 -53.67
C THR A 621 24.60 -6.19 -54.17
N ASP A 622 23.84 -6.78 -53.29
CA ASP A 622 22.76 -7.71 -53.62
C ASP A 622 21.62 -7.02 -54.39
N ILE A 623 21.23 -5.81 -53.97
CA ILE A 623 20.21 -4.98 -54.66
C ILE A 623 20.70 -4.55 -56.04
N ILE A 624 21.95 -4.09 -56.18
CA ILE A 624 22.54 -3.72 -57.47
C ILE A 624 22.55 -4.93 -58.41
N HIS A 625 22.90 -6.11 -57.94
CA HIS A 625 22.88 -7.34 -58.73
C HIS A 625 21.45 -7.63 -59.24
N ARG A 626 20.44 -7.55 -58.37
CA ARG A 626 19.04 -7.76 -58.74
C ARG A 626 18.52 -6.72 -59.75
N ILE A 627 18.90 -5.44 -59.60
CA ILE A 627 18.55 -4.39 -60.57
C ILE A 627 19.16 -4.71 -61.93
N LYS A 628 20.42 -5.18 -61.96
CA LYS A 628 21.11 -5.57 -63.23
C LYS A 628 20.49 -6.84 -63.85
N GLU A 629 19.99 -7.79 -63.05
CA GLU A 629 19.25 -8.97 -63.53
C GLU A 629 17.88 -8.63 -64.12
N GLN A 630 17.20 -7.62 -63.58
CA GLN A 630 15.89 -7.18 -64.07
C GLN A 630 15.96 -6.48 -65.45
N LYS A 631 17.15 -6.03 -65.83
CA LYS A 631 17.43 -5.42 -67.15
C LYS A 631 17.79 -6.44 -68.25
N LYS A 632 18.10 -7.66 -67.87
CA LYS A 632 18.32 -8.78 -68.80
C LYS A 632 17.02 -9.54 -69.03
#